data_1647ad241514b3140372416419703783
#
_entry.id   1647ad241514b3140372416419703783
#
_cell.length_a   1.000
_cell.length_b   1.000
_cell.length_c   1.000
_cell.angle_alpha   90.00
_cell.angle_beta   90.00
_cell.angle_gamma   90.00
#
_symmetry.space_group_name_H-M   'P 1'
#
loop_
_entity.id
_entity.type
_entity.pdbx_description
1 polymer ?
#
loop_
_entity_poly.entity_id
_entity_poly.type
_entity_poly.pdbx_seq_one_letter_code
_entity_poly.pdbx_strand_id
1 'polypeptide(L)'
;MTPADVQDRDGARLLLALLTTAYGWLKLIWADGGYAGRLVGEVARLKRHRQIDLEIVKRSDDVKGFKVLPKRWIVERTFGWLVQSRRLIRDHEVKIEHSEALIYLSMTKRMLARIAA
;
A
#
# COMPACT_ATOMS: atom_id res chain seq x y z
N MET A 1 3.61 1.12 10.08
CA MET A 1 2.12 1.09 10.23
C MET A 1 1.66 2.31 11.02
N THR A 2 0.39 2.67 10.93
CA THR A 2 -0.23 3.74 11.73
C THR A 2 -1.24 3.14 12.70
N PRO A 3 -1.49 3.78 13.87
CA PRO A 3 -2.55 3.37 14.77
C PRO A 3 -3.92 3.33 14.08
N ALA A 4 -4.84 2.53 14.60
CA ALA A 4 -6.17 2.32 13.98
C ALA A 4 -7.09 3.56 14.02
N ASP A 5 -6.77 4.55 14.83
CA ASP A 5 -7.45 5.85 14.92
C ASP A 5 -7.02 6.86 13.85
N VAL A 6 -5.92 6.56 13.14
CA VAL A 6 -5.43 7.41 12.05
C VAL A 6 -6.10 7.01 10.74
N GLN A 7 -6.76 7.97 10.09
CA GLN A 7 -7.35 7.73 8.78
C GLN A 7 -6.27 7.40 7.74
N ASP A 8 -6.59 6.49 6.82
CA ASP A 8 -5.66 6.02 5.78
C ASP A 8 -5.03 7.17 4.97
N ARG A 9 -5.77 8.24 4.70
CA ARG A 9 -5.25 9.42 4.00
C ARG A 9 -4.15 10.14 4.77
N ASP A 10 -4.32 10.25 6.10
CA ASP A 10 -3.34 10.93 6.94
C ASP A 10 -2.12 10.03 7.17
N GLY A 11 -2.34 8.73 7.33
CA GLY A 11 -1.27 7.73 7.33
C GLY A 11 -0.47 7.71 6.02
N ALA A 12 -1.14 7.87 4.88
CA ALA A 12 -0.49 7.90 3.58
C ALA A 12 0.49 9.08 3.42
N ARG A 13 0.21 10.23 4.03
CA ARG A 13 1.14 11.38 4.00
C ARG A 13 2.47 11.07 4.67
N LEU A 14 2.41 10.45 5.85
CA LEU A 14 3.60 10.04 6.59
C LEU A 14 4.38 9.00 5.79
N LEU A 15 3.66 8.03 5.22
CA LEU A 15 4.25 7.00 4.39
C LEU A 15 4.93 7.57 3.15
N LEU A 16 4.29 8.50 2.44
CA LEU A 16 4.85 9.15 1.26
C LEU A 16 6.12 9.94 1.58
N ALA A 17 6.14 10.66 2.71
CA ALA A 17 7.33 11.37 3.16
C ALA A 17 8.51 10.41 3.39
N LEU A 18 8.25 9.27 4.04
CA LEU A 18 9.26 8.22 4.26
C LEU A 18 9.72 7.57 2.97
N LEU A 19 8.78 7.21 2.09
CA LEU A 19 9.08 6.56 0.81
C LEU A 19 9.94 7.45 -0.08
N THR A 20 9.65 8.73 -0.14
CA THR A 20 10.43 9.69 -0.94
C THR A 20 11.85 9.85 -0.43
N THR A 21 12.08 9.63 0.85
CA THR A 21 13.40 9.74 1.47
C THR A 21 14.19 8.43 1.35
N ALA A 22 13.53 7.30 1.64
CA ALA A 22 14.18 6.00 1.68
C ALA A 22 14.35 5.34 0.30
N TYR A 23 13.45 5.61 -0.63
CA TYR A 23 13.39 4.93 -1.94
C TYR A 23 13.40 5.93 -3.10
N GLY A 24 14.54 6.54 -3.35
CA GLY A 24 14.72 7.54 -4.42
C GLY A 24 14.46 7.01 -5.85
N TRP A 25 14.44 5.70 -6.05
CA TRP A 25 14.11 5.03 -7.31
C TRP A 25 12.60 4.89 -7.58
N LEU A 26 11.76 5.14 -6.57
CA LEU A 26 10.31 5.05 -6.70
C LEU A 26 9.79 6.15 -7.60
N LYS A 27 9.11 5.78 -8.69
CA LYS A 27 8.61 6.72 -9.70
C LYS A 27 7.10 6.81 -9.77
N LEU A 28 6.40 5.72 -9.43
CA LEU A 28 4.96 5.61 -9.60
C LEU A 28 4.32 4.90 -8.41
N ILE A 29 3.24 5.49 -7.91
CA ILE A 29 2.40 4.92 -6.85
C ILE A 29 0.97 4.83 -7.39
N TRP A 30 0.34 3.68 -7.25
CA TRP A 30 -1.09 3.50 -7.52
C TRP A 30 -1.88 3.57 -6.23
N ALA A 31 -2.95 4.34 -6.24
CA ALA A 31 -3.89 4.42 -5.15
C ALA A 31 -5.33 4.32 -5.65
N ASP A 32 -6.23 3.88 -4.80
CA ASP A 32 -7.65 3.82 -5.13
C ASP A 32 -8.33 5.20 -5.06
N GLY A 33 -9.62 5.26 -5.41
CA GLY A 33 -10.40 6.51 -5.41
C GLY A 33 -10.52 7.17 -4.03
N GLY A 34 -10.33 6.42 -2.95
CA GLY A 34 -10.35 6.93 -1.58
C GLY A 34 -9.23 7.93 -1.29
N TYR A 35 -8.13 7.83 -2.04
CA TYR A 35 -6.97 8.73 -1.91
C TYR A 35 -7.00 9.93 -2.88
N ALA A 36 -8.07 10.08 -3.67
CA ALA A 36 -8.23 11.22 -4.55
C ALA A 36 -8.36 12.55 -3.78
N GLY A 37 -8.01 13.66 -4.42
CA GLY A 37 -8.15 14.99 -3.85
C GLY A 37 -6.86 15.54 -3.27
N ARG A 38 -6.86 15.95 -1.99
CA ARG A 38 -5.74 16.67 -1.36
C ARG A 38 -4.40 15.95 -1.46
N LEU A 39 -4.39 14.62 -1.32
CA LEU A 39 -3.17 13.81 -1.40
C LEU A 39 -2.50 13.90 -2.77
N VAL A 40 -3.28 13.93 -3.85
CA VAL A 40 -2.76 14.08 -5.22
C VAL A 40 -2.02 15.40 -5.36
N GLY A 41 -2.58 16.49 -4.82
CA GLY A 41 -1.94 17.82 -4.83
C GLY A 41 -0.65 17.86 -4.00
N GLU A 42 -0.61 17.14 -2.89
CA GLU A 42 0.58 17.05 -2.04
C GLU A 42 1.70 16.26 -2.73
N VAL A 43 1.37 15.14 -3.36
CA VAL A 43 2.35 14.36 -4.15
C VAL A 43 2.85 15.17 -5.35
N ALA A 44 1.98 15.93 -6.01
CA ALA A 44 2.39 16.82 -7.10
C ALA A 44 3.39 17.91 -6.64
N ARG A 45 3.31 18.38 -5.39
CA ARG A 45 4.31 19.28 -4.81
C ARG A 45 5.64 18.55 -4.53
N LEU A 46 5.59 17.32 -4.07
CA LEU A 46 6.78 16.48 -3.90
C LEU A 46 7.44 16.15 -5.23
N LYS A 47 6.65 16.04 -6.31
CA LYS A 47 7.13 15.80 -7.67
C LYS A 47 8.14 16.86 -8.15
N ARG A 48 8.01 18.11 -7.72
CA ARG A 48 9.00 19.18 -8.06
C ARG A 48 10.42 18.80 -7.65
N HIS A 49 10.57 17.98 -6.63
CA HIS A 49 11.87 17.58 -6.10
C HIS A 49 12.25 16.13 -6.39
N ARG A 50 11.30 15.22 -6.69
CA ARG A 50 11.56 13.80 -6.71
C ARG A 50 10.86 12.95 -7.77
N GLN A 51 10.20 13.55 -8.74
CA GLN A 51 9.57 12.86 -9.89
C GLN A 51 8.71 11.62 -9.55
N ILE A 52 7.97 11.65 -8.45
CA ILE A 52 7.02 10.59 -8.09
C ILE A 52 5.64 10.94 -8.63
N ASP A 53 5.05 10.03 -9.37
CA ASP A 53 3.68 10.14 -9.87
C ASP A 53 2.72 9.34 -8.99
N LEU A 54 1.60 9.95 -8.60
CA LEU A 54 0.48 9.26 -7.96
C LEU A 54 -0.66 9.12 -8.96
N GLU A 55 -0.93 7.89 -9.36
CA GLU A 55 -2.02 7.55 -10.27
C GLU A 55 -3.20 6.99 -9.48
N ILE A 56 -4.35 7.66 -9.56
CA ILE A 56 -5.59 7.21 -8.93
C ILE A 56 -6.29 6.25 -9.87
N VAL A 57 -6.40 5.00 -9.46
CA VAL A 57 -7.14 3.97 -10.18
C VAL A 57 -8.61 4.05 -9.77
N LYS A 58 -9.42 4.71 -10.60
CA LYS A 58 -10.87 4.83 -10.39
C LYS A 58 -11.61 3.71 -11.11
N ARG A 59 -12.72 3.28 -10.51
CA ARG A 59 -13.74 2.53 -11.22
C ARG A 59 -14.46 3.50 -12.15
N SER A 60 -14.54 3.18 -13.46
CA SER A 60 -15.35 4.00 -14.36
C SER A 60 -16.83 3.79 -14.00
N ASP A 61 -17.52 4.88 -13.67
CA ASP A 61 -18.93 4.87 -13.26
C ASP A 61 -19.88 4.41 -14.39
N ASP A 62 -19.41 4.41 -15.64
CA ASP A 62 -20.18 4.03 -16.83
C ASP A 62 -20.36 2.51 -17.04
N VAL A 63 -19.69 1.68 -16.24
CA VAL A 63 -19.74 0.22 -16.40
C VAL A 63 -20.60 -0.41 -15.31
N LYS A 64 -21.81 -0.78 -15.66
CA LYS A 64 -22.67 -1.68 -14.86
C LYS A 64 -22.06 -3.09 -14.91
N GLY A 65 -21.67 -3.63 -13.74
CA GLY A 65 -21.16 -4.97 -13.60
C GLY A 65 -19.74 -5.06 -13.01
N PHE A 66 -19.23 -6.29 -12.88
CA PHE A 66 -17.89 -6.56 -12.38
C PHE A 66 -16.86 -6.26 -13.48
N LYS A 67 -15.99 -5.28 -13.23
CA LYS A 67 -14.83 -4.98 -14.10
C LYS A 67 -13.56 -5.10 -13.28
N VAL A 68 -12.63 -5.90 -13.79
CA VAL A 68 -11.29 -5.99 -13.23
C VAL A 68 -10.55 -4.70 -13.51
N LEU A 69 -10.25 -3.94 -12.45
CA LEU A 69 -9.42 -2.74 -12.58
C LEU A 69 -7.98 -3.12 -12.86
N PRO A 70 -7.31 -2.46 -13.81
CA PRO A 70 -5.89 -2.68 -14.06
C PRO A 70 -5.09 -2.55 -12.76
N LYS A 71 -4.17 -3.48 -12.54
CA LYS A 71 -3.21 -3.46 -11.43
C LYS A 71 -3.79 -3.67 -10.01
N ARG A 72 -5.10 -3.65 -9.82
CA ARG A 72 -5.74 -3.92 -8.52
C ARG A 72 -5.40 -5.32 -8.00
N TRP A 73 -5.31 -6.28 -8.87
CA TRP A 73 -4.95 -7.66 -8.54
C TRP A 73 -3.60 -7.78 -7.79
N ILE A 74 -2.68 -6.82 -7.99
CA ILE A 74 -1.37 -6.81 -7.30
C ILE A 74 -1.58 -6.61 -5.79
N VAL A 75 -2.44 -5.66 -5.42
CA VAL A 75 -2.78 -5.38 -4.01
C VAL A 75 -3.53 -6.57 -3.41
N GLU A 76 -4.56 -7.06 -4.10
CA GLU A 76 -5.35 -8.22 -3.66
C GLU A 76 -4.49 -9.46 -3.47
N ARG A 77 -3.55 -9.71 -4.39
CA ARG A 77 -2.58 -10.79 -4.28
C ARG A 77 -1.68 -10.63 -3.06
N THR A 78 -1.21 -9.43 -2.79
CA THR A 78 -0.33 -9.17 -1.64
C THR A 78 -1.06 -9.43 -0.34
N PHE A 79 -2.28 -8.93 -0.19
CA PHE A 79 -3.12 -9.25 0.97
C PHE A 79 -3.45 -10.74 1.06
N GLY A 80 -3.76 -11.40 -0.05
CA GLY A 80 -3.95 -12.84 -0.11
C GLY A 80 -2.73 -13.61 0.39
N TRP A 81 -1.53 -13.13 0.15
CA TRP A 81 -0.32 -13.73 0.70
C TRP A 81 -0.17 -13.54 2.20
N LEU A 82 -0.52 -12.37 2.71
CA LEU A 82 -0.43 -12.07 4.14
C LEU A 82 -1.42 -12.90 4.96
N VAL A 83 -2.67 -13.06 4.48
CA VAL A 83 -3.70 -13.84 5.19
C VAL A 83 -3.42 -15.36 5.19
N GLN A 84 -2.49 -15.86 4.39
CA GLN A 84 -1.99 -17.24 4.51
C GLN A 84 -1.25 -17.47 5.84
N SER A 85 -0.77 -16.41 6.47
CA SER A 85 -0.24 -16.46 7.82
C SER A 85 -1.39 -16.27 8.81
N ARG A 86 -1.75 -17.32 9.56
CA ARG A 86 -2.91 -17.32 10.47
C ARG A 86 -2.95 -16.10 11.41
N ARG A 87 -1.78 -15.63 11.85
CA ARG A 87 -1.63 -14.50 12.76
C ARG A 87 -2.01 -13.17 12.11
N LEU A 88 -1.95 -13.07 10.77
CA LEU A 88 -2.26 -11.85 10.02
C LEU A 88 -3.70 -11.81 9.46
N ILE A 89 -4.52 -12.83 9.73
CA ILE A 89 -5.95 -12.83 9.35
C ILE A 89 -6.71 -11.74 10.09
N ARG A 90 -6.36 -11.52 11.36
CA ARG A 90 -6.82 -10.41 12.19
C ARG A 90 -5.64 -9.85 12.95
N ASP A 91 -5.58 -8.53 13.03
CA ASP A 91 -4.58 -7.85 13.85
C ASP A 91 -5.03 -7.86 15.32
N HIS A 92 -4.36 -8.64 16.14
CA HIS A 92 -4.57 -8.74 17.56
C HIS A 92 -3.41 -8.14 18.37
N GLU A 93 -2.47 -7.53 17.68
CA GLU A 93 -1.28 -7.00 18.33
C GLU A 93 -1.57 -5.65 18.97
N VAL A 94 -1.17 -5.49 20.20
CA VAL A 94 -1.32 -4.22 20.95
C VAL A 94 -0.29 -3.20 20.49
N LYS A 95 0.88 -3.68 20.10
CA LYS A 95 1.98 -2.82 19.64
C LYS A 95 2.12 -2.88 18.12
N ILE A 96 2.20 -1.72 17.50
CA ILE A 96 2.35 -1.57 16.04
C ILE A 96 3.60 -2.31 15.55
N GLU A 97 4.70 -2.24 16.30
CA GLU A 97 5.97 -2.88 15.93
C GLU A 97 5.84 -4.41 15.84
N HIS A 98 4.95 -5.01 16.65
CA HIS A 98 4.68 -6.45 16.57
C HIS A 98 3.93 -6.80 15.29
N SER A 99 2.92 -6.02 14.91
CA SER A 99 2.19 -6.21 13.64
C SER A 99 3.13 -6.07 12.45
N GLU A 100 4.00 -5.07 12.45
CA GLU A 100 5.02 -4.87 11.40
C GLU A 100 5.98 -6.06 11.32
N ALA A 101 6.49 -6.52 12.46
CA ALA A 101 7.40 -7.66 12.52
C ALA A 101 6.76 -8.94 11.94
N LEU A 102 5.48 -9.18 12.22
CA LEU A 102 4.75 -10.32 11.67
C LEU A 102 4.58 -10.24 10.15
N ILE A 103 4.33 -9.04 9.61
CA ILE A 103 4.27 -8.82 8.17
C ILE A 103 5.63 -9.12 7.54
N TYR A 104 6.73 -8.61 8.09
CA TYR A 104 8.08 -8.87 7.59
C TYR A 104 8.42 -10.36 7.63
N LEU A 105 8.13 -11.05 8.73
CA LEU A 105 8.37 -12.49 8.86
C LEU A 105 7.56 -13.30 7.84
N SER A 106 6.29 -12.96 7.64
CA SER A 106 5.44 -13.61 6.65
C SER A 106 5.97 -13.44 5.22
N MET A 107 6.36 -12.23 4.87
CA MET A 107 6.91 -11.93 3.54
C MET A 107 8.29 -12.56 3.34
N THR A 108 9.15 -12.56 4.36
CA THR A 108 10.46 -13.21 4.32
C THR A 108 10.31 -14.72 4.09
N LYS A 109 9.44 -15.39 4.86
CA LYS A 109 9.13 -16.81 4.66
C LYS A 109 8.73 -17.10 3.21
N ARG A 110 7.87 -16.24 2.64
CA ARG A 110 7.40 -16.41 1.27
C ARG A 110 8.51 -16.21 0.24
N MET A 111 9.36 -15.20 0.44
CA MET A 111 10.52 -14.97 -0.45
C MET A 111 11.50 -16.13 -0.40
N LEU A 112 11.82 -16.64 0.78
CA LEU A 112 12.70 -17.80 0.95
C LEU A 112 12.14 -19.03 0.26
N ALA A 113 10.85 -19.31 0.41
CA ALA A 113 10.19 -20.43 -0.28
C ALA A 113 10.27 -20.32 -1.81
N ARG A 114 10.28 -19.11 -2.36
CA ARG A 114 10.45 -18.89 -3.83
C ARG A 114 11.89 -19.03 -4.29
N ILE A 115 12.85 -18.73 -3.44
CA ILE A 115 14.28 -18.91 -3.77
C ILE A 115 14.66 -20.38 -3.68
N ALA A 116 14.06 -21.12 -2.73
CA ALA A 116 14.33 -22.54 -2.51
C ALA A 116 13.59 -23.48 -3.48
N ALA A 117 12.63 -22.96 -4.20
CA ALA A 117 11.89 -23.73 -5.23
C ALA A 117 12.61 -23.69 -6.57
#